data_f2c154fe49cfb80efea2b9565790e463
#
_entry.id   f2c154fe49cfb80efea2b9565790e463
#
_cell.length_a   1.000
_cell.length_b   1.000
_cell.length_c   1.000
_cell.angle_alpha   90.00
_cell.angle_beta   90.00
_cell.angle_gamma   90.00
#
_symmetry.space_group_name_H-M   'P 1'
#
loop_
_entity.id
_entity.type
_entity.pdbx_description
1 polymer ?
#
loop_
_entity_poly.entity_id
_entity_poly.type
_entity_poly.pdbx_seq_one_letter_code
_entity_poly.pdbx_strand_id
1 'polypeptide(L)' 'MVGTVIRVRVKPNARSSSLVLLPDGSWVARVKAQAIDGKANKELVVLLASHFRCVKAAVSIKSGASARIKLVRIEPP' A
#
# COMPACT_ATOMS: atom_id res chain seq x y z
N MET A 1 10.78 16.06 -9.58
CA MET A 1 10.46 15.77 -8.17
C MET A 1 10.72 14.32 -7.84
N VAL A 2 11.16 14.07 -6.63
CA VAL A 2 11.50 12.73 -6.18
C VAL A 2 10.26 12.06 -5.60
N GLY A 3 10.08 10.78 -5.89
CA GLY A 3 9.00 10.01 -5.29
C GLY A 3 9.21 9.80 -3.80
N THR A 4 8.15 9.44 -3.11
CA THR A 4 8.19 9.17 -1.68
C THR A 4 8.16 7.66 -1.46
N VAL A 5 9.05 7.16 -0.58
CA VAL A 5 9.03 5.75 -0.18
C VAL A 5 8.43 5.66 1.22
N ILE A 6 7.42 4.81 1.36
CA ILE A 6 6.75 4.60 2.63
C ILE A 6 6.82 3.13 3.01
N ARG A 7 6.78 2.87 4.32
CA ARG A 7 6.70 1.52 4.86
C ARG A 7 5.23 1.24 5.20
N VAL A 8 4.70 0.16 4.63
CA VAL A 8 3.30 -0.19 4.79
C VAL A 8 3.18 -1.61 5.35
N ARG A 9 2.50 -1.73 6.48
CA ARG A 9 2.10 -3.03 6.99
C ARG A 9 0.73 -3.37 6.43
N VAL A 10 0.62 -4.50 5.75
CA VAL A 10 -0.63 -4.92 5.12
C VAL A 10 -1.31 -5.96 6.00
N LYS A 11 -2.59 -5.74 6.28
CA LYS A 11 -3.44 -6.68 7.02
C LYS A 11 -4.53 -7.18 6.07
N PRO A 12 -4.36 -8.36 5.49
CA PRO A 12 -5.36 -8.93 4.57
C PRO A 12 -6.57 -9.48 5.32
N ASN A 13 -7.59 -9.85 4.58
CA ASN A 13 -8.83 -10.44 5.09
C ASN A 13 -9.56 -9.52 6.05
N ALA A 14 -9.45 -8.21 5.87
CA ALA A 14 -10.16 -7.25 6.69
C ALA A 14 -11.62 -7.12 6.22
N ARG A 15 -12.47 -6.63 7.09
CA ARG A 15 -13.88 -6.40 6.74
C ARG A 15 -14.05 -5.20 5.81
N SER A 16 -13.17 -4.22 5.94
CA SER A 16 -13.22 -3.02 5.12
C SER A 16 -11.80 -2.55 4.84
N SER A 17 -11.63 -1.82 3.76
CA SER A 17 -10.35 -1.22 3.40
C SER A 17 -10.12 0.04 4.22
N SER A 18 -8.91 0.20 4.73
CA SER A 18 -8.54 1.43 5.45
C SER A 18 -7.03 1.65 5.38
N LEU A 19 -6.63 2.89 5.54
CA LEU A 19 -5.23 3.29 5.53
C LEU A 19 -5.00 4.23 6.70
N VAL A 20 -4.06 3.88 7.59
CA VAL A 20 -3.78 4.64 8.81
C VAL A 20 -2.31 4.97 8.86
N LEU A 21 -2.00 6.24 9.11
CA LEU A 21 -0.63 6.71 9.35
C LEU A 21 -0.33 6.59 10.84
N LEU A 22 0.76 5.91 11.16
CA LEU A 22 1.20 5.74 12.54
C LEU A 22 2.13 6.89 12.96
N PRO A 23 2.30 7.11 14.28
CA PRO A 23 3.17 8.19 14.78
C PRO A 23 4.62 8.09 14.32
N ASP A 24 5.11 6.88 14.02
CA ASP A 24 6.50 6.68 13.56
C ASP A 24 6.68 6.96 12.06
N GLY A 25 5.62 7.36 11.36
CA GLY A 25 5.68 7.63 9.93
C GLY A 25 5.38 6.43 9.04
N SER A 26 5.21 5.25 9.61
CA SER A 26 4.80 4.08 8.84
C SER A 26 3.27 4.04 8.68
N TRP A 27 2.81 3.16 7.80
CA TRP A 27 1.39 3.05 7.48
C TRP A 27 0.87 1.65 7.77
N VAL A 28 -0.40 1.55 8.11
CA VAL A 28 -1.11 0.28 8.19
C VAL A 28 -2.23 0.31 7.15
N ALA A 29 -2.19 -0.66 6.23
CA ALA A 29 -3.21 -0.80 5.21
C ALA A 29 -4.02 -2.07 5.50
N ARG A 30 -5.30 -1.91 5.74
CA ARG A 30 -6.22 -3.04 5.85
C ARG A 30 -6.89 -3.23 4.51
N VAL A 31 -6.83 -4.45 4.00
CA VAL A 31 -7.41 -4.78 2.69
C VAL A 31 -8.35 -5.97 2.85
N LYS A 32 -9.43 -5.96 2.08
CA LYS A 32 -10.40 -7.04 2.12
C LYS A 32 -9.89 -8.30 1.43
N ALA A 33 -9.04 -8.14 0.43
CA ALA A 33 -8.52 -9.25 -0.34
C ALA A 33 -7.65 -10.17 0.50
N GLN A 34 -7.57 -11.43 0.08
CA GLN A 34 -6.69 -12.43 0.67
C GLN A 34 -5.26 -12.19 0.21
N ALA A 35 -4.29 -12.64 1.04
CA ALA A 35 -2.87 -12.52 0.71
C ALA A 35 -2.42 -13.66 -0.20
N ILE A 36 -3.15 -13.87 -1.30
CA ILE A 36 -2.85 -14.91 -2.30
C ILE A 36 -2.95 -14.31 -3.69
N ASP A 37 -2.13 -14.84 -4.61
CA ASP A 37 -2.16 -14.50 -6.03
C ASP A 37 -2.09 -12.99 -6.31
N GLY A 38 -1.40 -12.24 -5.44
CA GLY A 38 -1.24 -10.79 -5.62
C GLY A 38 -2.50 -9.98 -5.38
N LYS A 39 -3.57 -10.58 -4.88
CA LYS A 39 -4.84 -9.87 -4.69
C LYS A 39 -4.72 -8.73 -3.67
N ALA A 40 -4.07 -9.00 -2.53
CA ALA A 40 -3.86 -7.98 -1.51
C ALA A 40 -2.98 -6.84 -2.03
N ASN A 41 -1.96 -7.16 -2.83
CA ASN A 41 -1.09 -6.16 -3.42
C ASN A 41 -1.86 -5.26 -4.41
N LYS A 42 -2.75 -5.84 -5.21
CA LYS A 42 -3.57 -5.04 -6.14
C LYS A 42 -4.48 -4.09 -5.39
N GLU A 43 -5.13 -4.56 -4.33
CA GLU A 43 -5.99 -3.71 -3.53
C GLU A 43 -5.18 -2.62 -2.82
N LEU A 44 -3.97 -2.96 -2.34
CA LEU A 44 -3.08 -1.98 -1.71
C LEU A 44 -2.73 -0.86 -2.69
N VAL A 45 -2.40 -1.18 -3.93
CA VAL A 45 -2.07 -0.18 -4.94
C VAL A 45 -3.27 0.75 -5.17
N VAL A 46 -4.47 0.20 -5.30
CA VAL A 46 -5.68 1.01 -5.49
C VAL A 46 -5.91 1.93 -4.28
N LEU A 47 -5.76 1.38 -3.08
CA LEU A 47 -5.97 2.14 -1.85
C LEU A 47 -4.98 3.30 -1.72
N LEU A 48 -3.70 3.05 -2.00
CA LEU A 48 -2.66 4.08 -1.94
C LEU A 48 -2.83 5.12 -3.03
N ALA A 49 -3.14 4.70 -4.26
CA ALA A 49 -3.37 5.63 -5.36
C ALA A 49 -4.53 6.58 -5.05
N SER A 50 -5.60 6.05 -4.48
CA SER A 50 -6.76 6.86 -4.08
C SER A 50 -6.40 7.84 -2.97
N HIS A 51 -5.67 7.37 -1.95
CA HIS A 51 -5.30 8.22 -0.82
C HIS A 51 -4.37 9.36 -1.23
N PHE A 52 -3.38 9.07 -2.05
CA PHE A 52 -2.39 10.05 -2.51
C PHE A 52 -2.81 10.78 -3.78
N ARG A 53 -4.01 10.49 -4.29
CA ARG A 53 -4.58 11.16 -5.47
C ARG A 53 -3.68 11.07 -6.69
N CYS A 54 -3.19 9.86 -6.98
CA CYS A 54 -2.36 9.60 -8.14
C CYS A 54 -2.89 8.39 -8.89
N VAL A 55 -2.33 8.14 -10.07
CA VAL A 55 -2.71 6.97 -10.87
C VAL A 55 -2.04 5.72 -10.27
N LYS A 56 -2.63 4.56 -10.53
CA LYS A 56 -2.09 3.29 -10.02
C LYS A 56 -0.65 3.05 -10.48
N ALA A 57 -0.32 3.46 -11.68
CA ALA A 57 1.03 3.30 -12.23
C ALA A 57 2.08 4.09 -11.43
N ALA A 58 1.67 5.10 -10.65
CA ALA A 58 2.58 5.88 -9.82
C ALA A 58 2.93 5.17 -8.51
N VAL A 59 2.26 4.07 -8.19
CA VAL A 59 2.48 3.31 -6.96
C VAL A 59 3.25 2.03 -7.31
N SER A 60 4.42 1.84 -6.69
CA SER A 60 5.29 0.69 -6.97
C SER A 60 5.71 0.02 -5.67
N ILE A 61 5.50 -1.29 -5.58
CA ILE A 61 5.98 -2.07 -4.44
C ILE A 61 7.44 -2.43 -4.73
N LYS A 62 8.37 -1.84 -3.94
CA LYS A 62 9.80 -1.97 -4.20
C LYS A 62 10.41 -3.19 -3.53
N SER A 63 9.90 -3.60 -2.37
CA SER A 63 10.38 -4.80 -1.70
C SER A 63 9.29 -5.34 -0.80
N GLY A 64 9.43 -6.60 -0.39
CA GLY A 64 8.46 -7.24 0.47
C GLY A 64 7.16 -7.60 -0.22
N ALA A 65 7.16 -7.84 -1.54
CA ALA A 65 5.93 -8.12 -2.29
C ALA A 65 5.17 -9.33 -1.73
N SER A 66 5.88 -10.31 -1.19
CA SER A 66 5.27 -11.49 -0.56
C SER A 66 5.23 -11.40 0.95
N ALA A 67 5.66 -10.29 1.53
CA ALA A 67 5.67 -10.08 2.98
C ALA A 67 4.55 -9.14 3.40
N ARG A 68 4.25 -9.12 4.70
CA ARG A 68 3.22 -8.23 5.25
C ARG A 68 3.71 -6.79 5.36
N ILE A 69 5.02 -6.58 5.54
CA ILE A 69 5.62 -5.25 5.57
C ILE A 69 6.25 -5.00 4.21
N LYS A 70 5.82 -3.93 3.55
CA LYS A 70 6.24 -3.61 2.19
C LYS A 70 6.83 -2.21 2.13
N LEU A 71 7.84 -2.04 1.30
CA LEU A 71 8.32 -0.72 0.93
C LEU A 71 7.66 -0.33 -0.37
N VAL A 72 6.98 0.79 -0.36
CA VAL A 72 6.20 1.26 -1.50
C VAL A 72 6.68 2.64 -1.91
N ARG A 73 6.95 2.80 -3.20
CA ARG A 73 7.32 4.09 -3.76
C ARG A 73 6.09 4.71 -4.42
N ILE A 74 5.86 5.98 -4.12
CA ILE A 74 4.75 6.74 -4.69
C ILE A 74 5.32 7.92 -5.44
N GLU A 75 5.10 7.95 -6.74
CA GLU A 75 5.53 9.07 -7.58
C GLU A 75 4.54 10.22 -7.42
N PRO A 76 5.00 11.46 -7.46
CA PRO A 76 4.09 12.60 -7.43
C PRO A 76 3.23 12.66 -8.70
N PRO A 77 2.05 13.26 -8.60
CA PRO A 77 1.19 13.41 -9.76
C PRO A 77 1.79 14.32 -10.82
#